data_0f556abdb923be24a7153409975fe863
#
_entry.id   0f556abdb923be24a7153409975fe863
#
_cell.length_a   1.000
_cell.length_b   1.000
_cell.length_c   1.000
_cell.angle_alpha   90.00
_cell.angle_beta   90.00
_cell.angle_gamma   90.00
#
_symmetry.space_group_name_H-M   'P 1'
#
loop_
_entity.id
_entity.type
_entity.pdbx_description
1 polymer ?
#
loop_
_entity_poly.entity_id
_entity_poly.type
_entity_poly.pdbx_seq_one_letter_code
_entity_poly.pdbx_strand_id
1 'polypeptide(L)'
;MRTRFLPLLGAAVLLIAGCGQTKQDVFHPEGTNADKINTLQVPVFIAAGVVGVIVAVMLGYVMVAGRRRAANDERDPEQLHGNFKAEITWTLIPALILLFVAVPTVTTMLDISSTPKDAISIDVYGQQWWWSYEYHLSGNESTPADIVTANELVIPVDTDIHLRVQSRDVIHSFWIPALNGTRDAVPGRIQPLEIRADKVGEYDGQCKEFCGLSHANMRARAVVLSKDDYEKWVEANKADAATPAAGTDAAAGLAVFKAKCSSCHQINGVDQVEGKSALVSKHAPNLTHLMDRKVFASAQFPLWVPNADGKLEFNRNQLEAWLRDPPALLAMAPDQKRGMPNLALSEDDIDKLVSYLETLGPIPSNAIPPSGS
;
A
#
# COMPACT_ATOMS: atom_id res chain seq x y z
N MET A 1 25.39 -5.41 44.79
CA MET A 1 25.32 -4.71 43.47
C MET A 1 24.80 -5.57 42.29
N ARG A 2 24.49 -6.84 42.52
CA ARG A 2 24.11 -7.79 41.46
C ARG A 2 22.61 -7.80 41.03
N THR A 3 21.71 -7.17 41.76
CA THR A 3 20.26 -7.28 41.55
C THR A 3 19.60 -6.13 40.79
N ARG A 4 20.35 -5.05 40.45
CA ARG A 4 19.79 -3.87 39.77
C ARG A 4 19.76 -3.97 38.22
N PHE A 5 20.44 -4.94 37.65
CA PHE A 5 20.47 -5.13 36.18
C PHE A 5 19.39 -6.10 35.65
N LEU A 6 18.83 -6.97 36.49
CA LEU A 6 17.77 -7.88 36.10
C LEU A 6 16.50 -7.19 35.56
N PRO A 7 15.99 -6.10 36.21
CA PRO A 7 14.80 -5.42 35.70
C PRO A 7 15.06 -4.67 34.38
N LEU A 8 16.28 -4.21 34.13
CA LEU A 8 16.65 -3.56 32.86
C LEU A 8 16.75 -4.58 31.73
N LEU A 9 17.27 -5.77 31.98
CA LEU A 9 17.28 -6.88 31.02
C LEU A 9 15.87 -7.37 30.72
N GLY A 10 15.02 -7.48 31.74
CA GLY A 10 13.59 -7.84 31.59
C GLY A 10 12.80 -6.80 30.80
N ALA A 11 13.06 -5.51 31.03
CA ALA A 11 12.44 -4.43 30.27
C ALA A 11 12.92 -4.41 28.80
N ALA A 12 14.19 -4.68 28.53
CA ALA A 12 14.72 -4.80 27.16
C ALA A 12 14.10 -5.98 26.42
N VAL A 13 13.92 -7.14 27.06
CA VAL A 13 13.26 -8.32 26.48
C VAL A 13 11.77 -8.05 26.20
N LEU A 14 11.08 -7.32 27.09
CA LEU A 14 9.68 -6.92 26.87
C LEU A 14 9.50 -5.91 25.74
N LEU A 15 10.48 -5.05 25.48
CA LEU A 15 10.47 -4.11 24.35
C LEU A 15 10.69 -4.82 23.00
N ILE A 16 11.32 -5.98 22.98
CA ILE A 16 11.53 -6.79 21.77
C ILE A 16 10.31 -7.69 21.48
N ALA A 17 9.51 -8.03 22.49
CA ALA A 17 8.34 -8.89 22.36
C ALA A 17 7.11 -8.21 21.72
N GLY A 18 7.19 -6.93 21.37
CA GLY A 18 6.08 -6.15 20.79
C GLY A 18 5.83 -6.34 19.30
N CYS A 19 6.57 -7.20 18.60
CA CYS A 19 6.41 -7.46 17.18
C CYS A 19 5.37 -8.57 16.94
N GLY A 20 4.07 -8.24 17.02
CA GLY A 20 3.02 -9.10 16.48
C GLY A 20 3.02 -9.06 14.95
N GLN A 21 2.53 -10.13 14.29
CA GLN A 21 2.33 -10.14 12.84
C GLN A 21 1.38 -9.00 12.47
N THR A 22 1.86 -8.08 11.64
CA THR A 22 1.06 -6.99 11.08
C THR A 22 0.77 -7.31 9.61
N LYS A 23 -0.30 -6.75 9.07
CA LYS A 23 -0.64 -6.92 7.64
C LYS A 23 0.41 -6.29 6.70
N GLN A 24 1.34 -5.51 7.23
CA GLN A 24 2.47 -4.88 6.50
C GLN A 24 3.80 -5.42 7.02
N ASP A 25 3.96 -6.74 7.03
CA ASP A 25 5.15 -7.42 7.52
C ASP A 25 6.15 -7.68 6.38
N VAL A 26 7.40 -7.27 6.59
CA VAL A 26 8.51 -7.47 5.64
C VAL A 26 9.25 -8.79 5.90
N PHE A 27 9.03 -9.43 7.06
CA PHE A 27 9.71 -10.67 7.44
C PHE A 27 8.94 -11.94 7.09
N HIS A 28 7.67 -11.79 6.70
CA HIS A 28 6.83 -12.88 6.22
C HIS A 28 6.42 -12.60 4.76
N PRO A 29 7.34 -12.79 3.81
CA PRO A 29 7.07 -12.57 2.40
C PRO A 29 6.00 -13.57 1.90
N GLU A 30 5.12 -13.08 1.04
CA GLU A 30 4.09 -13.87 0.37
C GLU A 30 4.18 -13.68 -1.15
N GLY A 31 5.33 -13.19 -1.62
CA GLY A 31 5.65 -13.03 -3.03
C GLY A 31 7.12 -13.32 -3.30
N THR A 32 7.38 -13.90 -4.47
CA THR A 32 8.71 -14.37 -4.90
C THR A 32 9.81 -13.28 -4.75
N ASN A 33 9.52 -12.04 -5.13
CA ASN A 33 10.51 -10.96 -5.04
C ASN A 33 10.69 -10.46 -3.59
N ALA A 34 9.65 -10.45 -2.79
CA ALA A 34 9.75 -10.15 -1.36
C ALA A 34 10.58 -11.22 -0.64
N ASP A 35 10.46 -12.50 -1.01
CA ASP A 35 11.25 -13.59 -0.45
C ASP A 35 12.74 -13.45 -0.79
N LYS A 36 13.09 -13.11 -2.04
CA LYS A 36 14.47 -12.81 -2.43
C LYS A 36 15.07 -11.67 -1.60
N ILE A 37 14.31 -10.60 -1.37
CA ILE A 37 14.72 -9.47 -0.54
C ILE A 37 14.89 -9.91 0.92
N ASN A 38 13.97 -10.69 1.46
CA ASN A 38 14.01 -11.20 2.83
C ASN A 38 15.22 -12.12 3.05
N THR A 39 15.51 -13.02 2.11
CA THR A 39 16.69 -13.89 2.12
C THR A 39 18.01 -13.10 2.17
N LEU A 40 18.06 -11.93 1.53
CA LEU A 40 19.21 -11.04 1.57
C LEU A 40 19.28 -10.24 2.88
N GLN A 41 18.16 -9.70 3.36
CA GLN A 41 18.18 -8.76 4.50
C GLN A 41 18.38 -9.44 5.86
N VAL A 42 17.87 -10.66 6.06
CA VAL A 42 17.97 -11.36 7.36
C VAL A 42 19.42 -11.58 7.79
N PRO A 43 20.35 -12.12 6.96
CA PRO A 43 21.77 -12.22 7.31
C PRO A 43 22.42 -10.86 7.60
N VAL A 44 22.02 -9.80 6.88
CA VAL A 44 22.52 -8.44 7.12
C VAL A 44 22.09 -7.93 8.49
N PHE A 45 20.83 -8.13 8.91
CA PHE A 45 20.36 -7.75 10.24
C PHE A 45 21.05 -8.55 11.34
N ILE A 46 21.32 -9.84 11.12
CA ILE A 46 22.10 -10.66 12.08
C ILE A 46 23.51 -10.09 12.23
N ALA A 47 24.21 -9.82 11.13
CA ALA A 47 25.54 -9.24 11.16
C ALA A 47 25.57 -7.86 11.85
N ALA A 48 24.63 -6.99 11.51
CA ALA A 48 24.46 -5.68 12.14
C ALA A 48 24.19 -5.79 13.65
N GLY A 49 23.36 -6.75 14.06
CA GLY A 49 23.06 -7.03 15.47
C GLY A 49 24.30 -7.48 16.24
N VAL A 50 25.09 -8.39 15.66
CA VAL A 50 26.36 -8.86 16.27
C VAL A 50 27.33 -7.69 16.44
N VAL A 51 27.55 -6.89 15.41
CA VAL A 51 28.42 -5.70 15.49
C VAL A 51 27.88 -4.70 16.52
N GLY A 52 26.57 -4.46 16.52
CA GLY A 52 25.91 -3.57 17.48
C GLY A 52 26.13 -4.00 18.93
N VAL A 53 26.01 -5.30 19.21
CA VAL A 53 26.27 -5.87 20.56
C VAL A 53 27.75 -5.70 20.95
N ILE A 54 28.68 -6.01 20.05
CA ILE A 54 30.11 -5.82 20.30
C ILE A 54 30.43 -4.37 20.66
N VAL A 55 29.94 -3.42 19.85
CA VAL A 55 30.15 -1.97 20.10
C VAL A 55 29.52 -1.54 21.42
N ALA A 56 28.29 -1.96 21.70
CA ALA A 56 27.61 -1.62 22.95
C ALA A 56 28.36 -2.15 24.20
N VAL A 57 28.86 -3.38 24.13
CA VAL A 57 29.67 -4.00 25.21
C VAL A 57 30.98 -3.25 25.40
N MET A 58 31.67 -2.91 24.30
CA MET A 58 32.93 -2.16 24.36
C MET A 58 32.72 -0.76 24.96
N LEU A 59 31.68 -0.03 24.53
CA LEU A 59 31.34 1.28 25.08
C LEU A 59 30.97 1.18 26.57
N GLY A 60 30.18 0.20 26.95
CA GLY A 60 29.84 -0.05 28.34
C GLY A 60 31.08 -0.34 29.19
N TYR A 61 32.00 -1.14 28.68
CA TYR A 61 33.28 -1.40 29.35
C TYR A 61 34.10 -0.14 29.54
N VAL A 62 34.30 0.66 28.49
CA VAL A 62 35.09 1.91 28.55
C VAL A 62 34.46 2.90 29.54
N MET A 63 33.14 3.05 29.53
CA MET A 63 32.44 3.93 30.47
C MET A 63 32.64 3.49 31.94
N VAL A 64 32.55 2.20 32.24
CA VAL A 64 32.71 1.68 33.58
C VAL A 64 34.18 1.76 34.05
N ALA A 65 35.11 1.36 33.15
CA ALA A 65 36.54 1.41 33.44
C ALA A 65 37.06 2.86 33.64
N GLY A 66 36.61 3.78 32.78
CA GLY A 66 36.94 5.21 32.86
C GLY A 66 36.42 5.85 34.14
N ARG A 67 35.17 5.53 34.56
CA ARG A 67 34.57 6.01 35.79
C ARG A 67 35.34 5.57 37.06
N ARG A 68 35.84 4.33 37.05
CA ARG A 68 36.65 3.82 38.20
C ARG A 68 38.01 4.47 38.25
N ARG A 69 38.64 4.75 37.09
CA ARG A 69 39.93 5.44 37.03
C ARG A 69 39.84 6.90 37.46
N ALA A 70 38.87 7.64 36.96
CA ALA A 70 38.66 9.06 37.28
C ALA A 70 38.46 9.33 38.79
N ALA A 71 37.99 8.34 39.55
CA ALA A 71 37.77 8.49 40.99
C ALA A 71 39.05 8.37 41.84
N ASN A 72 40.15 7.79 41.30
CA ASN A 72 41.32 7.40 42.14
C ASN A 72 42.70 7.68 41.49
N ASP A 73 42.80 8.29 40.31
CA ASP A 73 44.04 8.44 39.58
C ASP A 73 44.24 9.88 39.08
N GLU A 74 45.18 10.62 39.69
CA GLU A 74 45.52 12.00 39.29
C GLU A 74 46.59 12.05 38.19
N ARG A 75 47.02 10.88 37.65
CA ARG A 75 48.03 10.79 36.60
C ARG A 75 47.43 10.99 35.22
N ASP A 76 48.11 11.74 34.38
CA ASP A 76 47.75 11.85 32.98
C ASP A 76 47.77 10.44 32.32
N PRO A 77 46.75 10.09 31.52
CA PRO A 77 46.72 8.80 30.82
C PRO A 77 47.90 8.70 29.83
N GLU A 78 48.42 7.51 29.68
CA GLU A 78 49.46 7.22 28.69
C GLU A 78 48.96 7.59 27.27
N GLN A 79 49.74 8.41 26.58
CA GLN A 79 49.43 8.86 25.24
C GLN A 79 49.81 7.76 24.21
N LEU A 80 48.81 7.04 23.71
CA LEU A 80 48.99 6.00 22.71
C LEU A 80 48.92 6.63 21.31
N HIS A 81 49.99 6.48 20.51
CA HIS A 81 50.10 7.05 19.15
C HIS A 81 49.47 6.20 18.05
N GLY A 82 48.77 5.13 18.40
CA GLY A 82 48.09 4.23 17.49
C GLY A 82 48.51 2.75 17.68
N ASN A 83 47.77 1.86 17.04
CA ASN A 83 48.06 0.43 17.00
C ASN A 83 47.76 -0.09 15.59
N PHE A 84 48.79 -0.19 14.76
CA PHE A 84 48.71 -0.57 13.36
C PHE A 84 47.89 -1.88 13.14
N LYS A 85 48.10 -2.90 14.00
CA LYS A 85 47.36 -4.17 13.89
C LYS A 85 45.86 -3.97 14.13
N ALA A 86 45.50 -3.22 15.18
CA ALA A 86 44.12 -2.91 15.48
C ALA A 86 43.48 -2.08 14.37
N GLU A 87 44.19 -1.07 13.87
CA GLU A 87 43.73 -0.19 12.78
C GLU A 87 43.42 -0.97 11.50
N ILE A 88 44.34 -1.84 11.06
CA ILE A 88 44.09 -2.72 9.91
C ILE A 88 42.95 -3.68 10.18
N THR A 89 42.80 -4.24 11.39
CA THR A 89 41.76 -5.20 11.72
C THR A 89 40.36 -4.56 11.64
N TRP A 90 40.19 -3.39 12.29
CA TRP A 90 38.87 -2.74 12.26
C TRP A 90 38.51 -2.04 10.94
N THR A 91 39.48 -1.86 10.04
CA THR A 91 39.24 -1.40 8.67
C THR A 91 38.92 -2.57 7.74
N LEU A 92 39.69 -3.65 7.81
CA LEU A 92 39.57 -4.77 6.87
C LEU A 92 38.33 -5.64 7.15
N ILE A 93 38.02 -5.92 8.41
CA ILE A 93 36.86 -6.76 8.74
C ILE A 93 35.55 -6.15 8.24
N PRO A 94 35.19 -4.86 8.52
CA PRO A 94 34.00 -4.24 7.96
C PRO A 94 34.02 -4.19 6.43
N ALA A 95 35.18 -3.92 5.81
CA ALA A 95 35.31 -3.90 4.36
C ALA A 95 34.99 -5.27 3.74
N LEU A 96 35.45 -6.37 4.34
CA LEU A 96 35.10 -7.72 3.89
C LEU A 96 33.62 -8.03 4.10
N ILE A 97 33.03 -7.66 5.22
CA ILE A 97 31.58 -7.81 5.47
C ILE A 97 30.78 -7.09 4.38
N LEU A 98 31.13 -5.83 4.07
CA LEU A 98 30.46 -5.06 3.03
C LEU A 98 30.62 -5.72 1.64
N LEU A 99 31.78 -6.26 1.32
CA LEU A 99 32.01 -6.98 0.07
C LEU A 99 31.10 -8.23 -0.04
N PHE A 100 30.99 -9.01 1.05
CA PHE A 100 30.11 -10.18 1.11
C PHE A 100 28.63 -9.82 0.95
N VAL A 101 28.22 -8.64 1.40
CA VAL A 101 26.84 -8.12 1.24
C VAL A 101 26.64 -7.54 -0.16
N ALA A 102 27.62 -6.82 -0.70
CA ALA A 102 27.48 -6.11 -1.98
C ALA A 102 27.21 -7.05 -3.17
N VAL A 103 27.90 -8.18 -3.24
CA VAL A 103 27.75 -9.12 -4.36
C VAL A 103 26.32 -9.68 -4.44
N PRO A 104 25.74 -10.31 -3.40
CA PRO A 104 24.37 -10.80 -3.46
C PRO A 104 23.35 -9.65 -3.59
N THR A 105 23.63 -8.44 -3.06
CA THR A 105 22.75 -7.29 -3.26
C THR A 105 22.64 -6.92 -4.73
N VAL A 106 23.75 -6.81 -5.45
CA VAL A 106 23.74 -6.47 -6.88
C VAL A 106 23.05 -7.57 -7.69
N THR A 107 23.35 -8.84 -7.43
CA THR A 107 22.73 -9.95 -8.16
C THR A 107 21.21 -10.03 -7.92
N THR A 108 20.77 -9.88 -6.67
CA THR A 108 19.34 -9.84 -6.35
C THR A 108 18.64 -8.64 -7.00
N MET A 109 19.26 -7.46 -6.96
CA MET A 109 18.71 -6.25 -7.59
C MET A 109 18.52 -6.44 -9.11
N LEU A 110 19.48 -7.03 -9.81
CA LEU A 110 19.38 -7.30 -11.24
C LEU A 110 18.28 -8.34 -11.54
N ASP A 111 18.16 -9.36 -10.70
CA ASP A 111 17.17 -10.42 -10.85
C ASP A 111 15.73 -9.89 -10.66
N ILE A 112 15.46 -9.16 -9.57
CA ILE A 112 14.11 -8.60 -9.30
C ILE A 112 13.72 -7.43 -10.22
N SER A 113 14.67 -6.91 -11.01
CA SER A 113 14.43 -5.82 -11.96
C SER A 113 14.17 -6.31 -13.39
N SER A 114 14.24 -7.63 -13.63
CA SER A 114 13.99 -8.20 -14.94
C SER A 114 12.49 -8.39 -15.16
N THR A 115 11.94 -7.83 -16.24
CA THR A 115 10.52 -7.99 -16.59
C THR A 115 10.30 -9.32 -17.32
N PRO A 116 9.47 -10.22 -16.79
CA PRO A 116 9.08 -11.46 -17.48
C PRO A 116 8.28 -11.17 -18.76
N LYS A 117 8.48 -11.99 -19.81
CA LYS A 117 7.89 -11.73 -21.13
C LYS A 117 6.35 -11.81 -21.16
N ASP A 118 5.78 -12.67 -20.32
CA ASP A 118 4.34 -12.95 -20.31
C ASP A 118 3.64 -12.29 -19.09
N ALA A 119 4.25 -11.27 -18.49
CA ALA A 119 3.68 -10.57 -17.36
C ALA A 119 2.44 -9.76 -17.75
N ILE A 120 1.43 -9.77 -16.87
CA ILE A 120 0.27 -8.88 -17.01
C ILE A 120 0.74 -7.45 -16.72
N SER A 121 0.54 -6.53 -17.66
CA SER A 121 0.94 -5.13 -17.49
C SER A 121 -0.17 -4.30 -16.85
N ILE A 122 0.16 -3.57 -15.79
CA ILE A 122 -0.76 -2.71 -15.04
C ILE A 122 -0.10 -1.36 -14.78
N ASP A 123 -0.71 -0.29 -15.27
CA ASP A 123 -0.33 1.07 -14.90
C ASP A 123 -0.81 1.38 -13.49
N VAL A 124 0.12 1.84 -12.64
CA VAL A 124 -0.15 2.26 -11.27
C VAL A 124 0.08 3.76 -11.17
N TYR A 125 -0.98 4.51 -10.93
CA TYR A 125 -0.90 5.96 -10.77
C TYR A 125 -1.11 6.37 -9.31
N GLY A 126 -0.09 7.02 -8.70
CA GLY A 126 -0.27 7.77 -7.47
C GLY A 126 -0.94 9.10 -7.76
N GLN A 127 -1.89 9.48 -6.92
CA GLN A 127 -2.56 10.77 -6.97
C GLN A 127 -3.03 11.13 -5.54
N GLN A 128 -3.00 12.40 -5.15
CA GLN A 128 -3.30 12.83 -3.77
C GLN A 128 -4.78 12.62 -3.41
N TRP A 129 -5.15 11.62 -2.60
CA TRP A 129 -4.29 10.63 -1.91
C TRP A 129 -4.87 9.22 -2.10
N TRP A 130 -4.76 8.68 -3.29
CA TRP A 130 -5.30 7.37 -3.68
C TRP A 130 -4.48 6.77 -4.82
N TRP A 131 -4.69 5.47 -5.12
CA TRP A 131 -4.04 4.75 -6.19
C TRP A 131 -5.04 4.36 -7.26
N SER A 132 -4.70 4.61 -8.55
CA SER A 132 -5.42 4.12 -9.72
C SER A 132 -4.66 2.95 -10.33
N TYR A 133 -5.38 1.92 -10.76
CA TYR A 133 -4.84 0.78 -11.47
C TYR A 133 -5.53 0.65 -12.82
N GLU A 134 -4.73 0.66 -13.91
CA GLU A 134 -5.19 0.58 -15.29
C GLU A 134 -4.60 -0.69 -15.91
N TYR A 135 -5.42 -1.69 -16.23
CA TYR A 135 -5.00 -3.02 -16.68
C TYR A 135 -4.96 -3.07 -18.20
N HIS A 136 -3.85 -3.55 -18.78
CA HIS A 136 -3.64 -3.77 -20.20
C HIS A 136 -3.59 -5.27 -20.48
N LEU A 137 -4.76 -5.90 -20.56
CA LEU A 137 -4.90 -7.36 -20.66
C LEU A 137 -4.43 -7.91 -22.02
N SER A 138 -4.44 -7.07 -23.06
CA SER A 138 -3.89 -7.40 -24.38
C SER A 138 -2.37 -7.36 -24.44
N GLY A 139 -1.70 -6.88 -23.38
CA GLY A 139 -0.25 -6.58 -23.37
C GLY A 139 0.13 -5.35 -24.19
N ASN A 140 -0.83 -4.63 -24.77
CA ASN A 140 -0.56 -3.39 -25.52
C ASN A 140 -0.80 -2.15 -24.67
N GLU A 141 0.25 -1.67 -24.05
CA GLU A 141 0.26 -0.50 -23.15
C GLU A 141 -0.03 0.85 -23.85
N SER A 142 -0.06 0.84 -25.19
CA SER A 142 -0.36 2.04 -25.98
C SER A 142 -1.86 2.22 -26.25
N THR A 143 -2.67 1.22 -25.92
CA THR A 143 -4.14 1.28 -26.04
C THR A 143 -4.76 1.74 -24.71
N PRO A 144 -6.00 2.29 -24.72
CA PRO A 144 -6.74 2.49 -23.48
C PRO A 144 -6.80 1.22 -22.64
N ALA A 145 -6.75 1.36 -21.32
CA ALA A 145 -6.83 0.23 -20.41
C ALA A 145 -8.18 -0.49 -20.53
N ASP A 146 -8.14 -1.82 -20.47
CA ASP A 146 -9.33 -2.67 -20.52
C ASP A 146 -10.17 -2.54 -19.24
N ILE A 147 -9.50 -2.37 -18.08
CA ILE A 147 -10.13 -2.21 -16.76
C ILE A 147 -9.45 -1.07 -16.01
N VAL A 148 -10.23 -0.23 -15.32
CA VAL A 148 -9.73 0.83 -14.44
C VAL A 148 -10.36 0.69 -13.06
N THR A 149 -9.54 0.44 -12.04
CA THR A 149 -10.00 0.37 -10.64
C THR A 149 -9.17 1.27 -9.73
N ALA A 150 -9.48 1.30 -8.44
CA ALA A 150 -8.82 2.18 -7.48
C ALA A 150 -8.65 1.53 -6.11
N ASN A 151 -7.52 1.82 -5.47
CA ASN A 151 -7.12 1.43 -4.12
C ASN A 151 -6.90 -0.07 -3.90
N GLU A 152 -7.58 -0.94 -4.62
CA GLU A 152 -7.37 -2.39 -4.62
C GLU A 152 -6.75 -2.82 -5.95
N LEU A 153 -5.56 -3.42 -5.86
CA LEU A 153 -4.85 -4.07 -6.97
C LEU A 153 -5.24 -5.54 -6.98
N VAL A 154 -6.08 -5.94 -7.94
CA VAL A 154 -6.54 -7.34 -8.05
C VAL A 154 -5.63 -8.10 -9.02
N ILE A 155 -5.01 -9.18 -8.56
CA ILE A 155 -4.06 -9.97 -9.36
C ILE A 155 -4.28 -11.47 -9.15
N PRO A 156 -3.95 -12.31 -10.14
CA PRO A 156 -3.98 -13.76 -9.97
C PRO A 156 -2.74 -14.27 -9.22
N VAL A 157 -2.92 -15.33 -8.43
CA VAL A 157 -1.84 -16.06 -7.77
C VAL A 157 -0.90 -16.70 -8.80
N ASP A 158 0.38 -16.88 -8.45
CA ASP A 158 1.39 -17.54 -9.28
C ASP A 158 1.51 -16.98 -10.71
N THR A 159 1.37 -15.66 -10.83
CA THR A 159 1.45 -14.97 -12.11
C THR A 159 2.33 -13.74 -12.00
N ASP A 160 3.19 -13.55 -12.98
CA ASP A 160 4.07 -12.40 -13.03
C ASP A 160 3.29 -11.15 -13.43
N ILE A 161 3.44 -10.08 -12.67
CA ILE A 161 2.77 -8.80 -12.88
C ILE A 161 3.83 -7.72 -13.06
N HIS A 162 3.75 -7.02 -14.18
CA HIS A 162 4.56 -5.85 -14.49
C HIS A 162 3.80 -4.58 -14.12
N LEU A 163 4.17 -3.95 -13.00
CA LEU A 163 3.61 -2.67 -12.59
C LEU A 163 4.41 -1.52 -13.18
N ARG A 164 3.74 -0.64 -13.88
CA ARG A 164 4.29 0.60 -14.44
C ARG A 164 3.92 1.77 -13.53
N VAL A 165 4.74 1.98 -12.51
CA VAL A 165 4.46 2.93 -11.41
C VAL A 165 4.78 4.35 -11.84
N GLN A 166 3.81 5.26 -11.71
CA GLN A 166 3.91 6.66 -12.09
C GLN A 166 2.97 7.55 -11.25
N SER A 167 3.09 8.86 -11.40
CA SER A 167 2.26 9.83 -10.67
C SER A 167 1.60 10.83 -11.61
N ARG A 168 0.40 11.29 -11.22
CA ARG A 168 -0.34 12.36 -11.91
C ARG A 168 -0.18 13.73 -11.26
N ASP A 169 0.48 13.81 -10.10
CA ASP A 169 0.64 15.09 -9.38
C ASP A 169 2.01 15.22 -8.70
N VAL A 170 2.17 14.83 -7.46
CA VAL A 170 3.43 14.88 -6.71
C VAL A 170 4.13 13.51 -6.69
N ILE A 171 5.33 13.42 -6.14
CA ILE A 171 5.99 12.14 -5.93
C ILE A 171 5.23 11.37 -4.85
N HIS A 172 4.98 10.08 -5.12
CA HIS A 172 4.52 9.07 -4.18
C HIS A 172 5.48 7.89 -4.19
N SER A 173 5.30 6.88 -3.34
CA SER A 173 6.05 5.63 -3.44
C SER A 173 5.12 4.46 -3.17
N PHE A 174 4.99 3.57 -4.15
CA PHE A 174 4.14 2.38 -4.07
C PHE A 174 4.84 1.26 -3.31
N TRP A 175 4.13 0.63 -2.37
CA TRP A 175 4.69 -0.44 -1.57
C TRP A 175 3.62 -1.35 -1.00
N ILE A 176 3.77 -2.65 -1.26
CA ILE A 176 3.05 -3.73 -0.61
C ILE A 176 4.12 -4.69 -0.06
N PRO A 177 4.48 -4.59 1.23
CA PRO A 177 5.67 -5.23 1.82
C PRO A 177 5.75 -6.73 1.60
N ALA A 178 4.61 -7.42 1.66
CA ALA A 178 4.56 -8.87 1.49
C ALA A 178 4.88 -9.34 0.06
N LEU A 179 4.82 -8.44 -0.96
CA LEU A 179 4.96 -8.81 -2.37
C LEU A 179 6.27 -8.36 -3.01
N ASN A 180 6.78 -7.18 -2.63
CA ASN A 180 8.07 -6.66 -3.13
C ASN A 180 8.55 -5.46 -2.29
N GLY A 181 9.70 -4.86 -2.70
CA GLY A 181 10.21 -3.59 -2.23
C GLY A 181 9.37 -2.39 -2.68
N THR A 182 9.89 -1.20 -2.45
CA THR A 182 9.24 0.08 -2.81
C THR A 182 9.58 0.52 -4.23
N ARG A 183 8.67 1.26 -4.86
CA ARG A 183 8.93 1.94 -6.13
C ARG A 183 8.31 3.34 -6.12
N ASP A 184 9.14 4.35 -6.36
CA ASP A 184 8.68 5.73 -6.42
C ASP A 184 7.81 5.97 -7.65
N ALA A 185 6.68 6.62 -7.42
CA ALA A 185 5.78 7.11 -8.45
C ALA A 185 6.13 8.56 -8.76
N VAL A 186 6.90 8.77 -9.83
CA VAL A 186 7.45 10.08 -10.19
C VAL A 186 6.67 10.67 -11.36
N PRO A 187 6.22 11.94 -11.29
CA PRO A 187 5.57 12.60 -12.41
C PRO A 187 6.43 12.59 -13.68
N GLY A 188 5.82 12.18 -14.80
CA GLY A 188 6.50 12.14 -16.10
C GLY A 188 7.49 10.99 -16.28
N ARG A 189 7.55 10.04 -15.36
CA ARG A 189 8.39 8.84 -15.45
C ARG A 189 7.59 7.58 -15.19
N ILE A 190 7.85 6.53 -15.97
CA ILE A 190 7.36 5.17 -15.71
C ILE A 190 8.47 4.42 -15.00
N GLN A 191 8.19 3.91 -13.82
CA GLN A 191 9.11 3.15 -12.97
C GLN A 191 8.62 1.70 -12.88
N PRO A 192 9.38 0.71 -13.42
CA PRO A 192 8.96 -0.69 -13.38
C PRO A 192 9.05 -1.27 -11.97
N LEU A 193 8.09 -2.11 -11.61
CA LEU A 193 8.09 -2.91 -10.39
C LEU A 193 7.46 -4.27 -10.69
N GLU A 194 8.26 -5.33 -10.58
CA GLU A 194 7.80 -6.68 -10.83
C GLU A 194 7.29 -7.31 -9.53
N ILE A 195 6.06 -7.82 -9.54
CA ILE A 195 5.50 -8.56 -8.41
C ILE A 195 4.95 -9.91 -8.84
N ARG A 196 4.99 -10.87 -7.94
CA ARG A 196 4.33 -12.17 -8.07
C ARG A 196 3.91 -12.60 -6.68
N ALA A 197 2.63 -12.84 -6.49
CA ALA A 197 2.08 -13.33 -5.24
C ALA A 197 2.04 -14.87 -5.28
N ASP A 198 2.54 -15.52 -4.22
CA ASP A 198 2.63 -16.97 -4.13
C ASP A 198 1.41 -17.59 -3.43
N LYS A 199 0.56 -16.75 -2.80
CA LYS A 199 -0.64 -17.21 -2.09
C LYS A 199 -1.83 -16.28 -2.33
N VAL A 200 -3.01 -16.87 -2.44
CA VAL A 200 -4.30 -16.17 -2.41
C VAL A 200 -4.47 -15.45 -1.07
N GLY A 201 -4.90 -14.18 -1.09
CA GLY A 201 -5.08 -13.40 0.12
C GLY A 201 -5.17 -11.89 -0.13
N GLU A 202 -5.21 -11.14 0.96
CA GLU A 202 -5.23 -9.68 0.94
C GLU A 202 -3.96 -9.16 1.62
N TYR A 203 -3.24 -8.30 0.92
CA TYR A 203 -1.96 -7.75 1.36
C TYR A 203 -2.04 -6.22 1.40
N ASP A 204 -1.90 -5.66 2.59
CA ASP A 204 -1.98 -4.23 2.77
C ASP A 204 -0.65 -3.53 2.40
N GLY A 205 -0.78 -2.34 1.85
CA GLY A 205 0.32 -1.46 1.46
C GLY A 205 0.05 -0.01 1.84
N GLN A 206 1.03 0.83 1.60
CA GLN A 206 0.91 2.27 1.86
C GLN A 206 1.86 3.08 0.98
N CYS A 207 1.57 4.37 0.83
CA CYS A 207 2.50 5.33 0.27
C CYS A 207 3.72 5.49 1.19
N LYS A 208 4.94 5.47 0.61
CA LYS A 208 6.20 5.56 1.34
C LYS A 208 6.98 6.86 1.09
N GLU A 209 6.49 7.74 0.19
CA GLU A 209 7.07 9.05 -0.04
C GLU A 209 6.09 10.14 0.39
N PHE A 210 6.57 11.13 1.15
CA PHE A 210 5.71 12.19 1.67
C PHE A 210 5.05 12.97 0.53
N CYS A 211 3.75 12.85 0.41
CA CYS A 211 2.95 13.40 -0.68
C CYS A 211 1.91 14.45 -0.22
N GLY A 212 2.05 15.00 0.96
CA GLY A 212 1.18 16.06 1.49
C GLY A 212 0.31 15.64 2.68
N LEU A 213 -0.76 16.38 2.93
CA LEU A 213 -1.55 16.35 4.18
C LEU A 213 -2.07 14.95 4.56
N SER A 214 -2.60 14.20 3.62
CA SER A 214 -3.14 12.85 3.86
C SER A 214 -2.20 11.72 3.46
N HIS A 215 -0.88 11.98 3.43
CA HIS A 215 0.12 10.96 3.13
C HIS A 215 -0.03 9.68 3.99
N ALA A 216 -0.22 9.83 5.28
CA ALA A 216 -0.38 8.69 6.20
C ALA A 216 -1.66 7.86 5.94
N ASN A 217 -2.64 8.46 5.27
CA ASN A 217 -3.91 7.84 4.93
C ASN A 217 -3.92 7.21 3.53
N MET A 218 -2.90 7.46 2.70
CA MET A 218 -2.81 6.92 1.35
C MET A 218 -2.37 5.45 1.39
N ARG A 219 -3.33 4.56 1.57
CA ARG A 219 -3.16 3.12 1.63
C ARG A 219 -3.34 2.48 0.26
N ALA A 220 -2.82 1.28 0.12
CA ALA A 220 -3.03 0.38 -1.00
C ALA A 220 -3.38 -1.01 -0.48
N ARG A 221 -4.03 -1.83 -1.30
CA ARG A 221 -4.28 -3.24 -1.00
C ARG A 221 -4.10 -4.05 -2.27
N ALA A 222 -3.37 -5.18 -2.20
CA ALA A 222 -3.44 -6.20 -3.22
C ALA A 222 -4.46 -7.25 -2.79
N VAL A 223 -5.35 -7.62 -3.73
CA VAL A 223 -6.29 -8.73 -3.59
C VAL A 223 -5.83 -9.81 -4.55
N VAL A 224 -5.26 -10.88 -4.02
CA VAL A 224 -4.75 -11.99 -4.81
C VAL A 224 -5.81 -13.07 -4.88
N LEU A 225 -6.26 -13.36 -6.09
CA LEU A 225 -7.31 -14.34 -6.38
C LEU A 225 -6.71 -15.64 -6.94
N SER A 226 -7.49 -16.72 -6.89
CA SER A 226 -7.23 -17.89 -7.75
C SER A 226 -7.29 -17.48 -9.20
N LYS A 227 -6.66 -18.23 -10.11
CA LYS A 227 -6.70 -17.91 -11.55
C LYS A 227 -8.13 -17.89 -12.08
N ASP A 228 -8.94 -18.87 -11.69
CA ASP A 228 -10.35 -18.96 -12.10
C ASP A 228 -11.20 -17.79 -11.58
N ASP A 229 -10.96 -17.34 -10.34
CA ASP A 229 -11.69 -16.20 -9.79
C ASP A 229 -11.19 -14.88 -10.36
N TYR A 230 -9.91 -14.79 -10.73
CA TYR A 230 -9.39 -13.64 -11.46
C TYR A 230 -10.00 -13.51 -12.86
N GLU A 231 -10.15 -14.61 -13.59
CA GLU A 231 -10.83 -14.61 -14.90
C GLU A 231 -12.28 -14.12 -14.79
N LYS A 232 -13.02 -14.60 -13.76
CA LYS A 232 -14.38 -14.10 -13.47
C LYS A 232 -14.38 -12.62 -13.12
N TRP A 233 -13.41 -12.17 -12.31
CA TRP A 233 -13.25 -10.78 -11.97
C TRP A 233 -12.98 -9.90 -13.18
N VAL A 234 -12.10 -10.34 -14.10
CA VAL A 234 -11.79 -9.66 -15.35
C VAL A 234 -13.05 -9.52 -16.21
N GLU A 235 -13.81 -10.59 -16.39
CA GLU A 235 -15.03 -10.55 -17.21
C GLU A 235 -16.08 -9.61 -16.61
N ALA A 236 -16.27 -9.65 -15.30
CA ALA A 236 -17.20 -8.76 -14.61
C ALA A 236 -16.78 -7.29 -14.69
N ASN A 237 -15.46 -7.01 -14.58
CA ASN A 237 -14.94 -5.64 -14.55
C ASN A 237 -14.72 -4.99 -15.92
N LYS A 238 -14.89 -5.74 -17.01
CA LYS A 238 -14.98 -5.19 -18.38
C LYS A 238 -16.36 -4.61 -18.71
N ALA A 239 -17.39 -5.01 -17.98
CA ALA A 239 -18.75 -4.58 -18.25
C ALA A 239 -18.97 -3.10 -17.88
N ASP A 240 -19.82 -2.43 -18.63
CA ASP A 240 -20.34 -1.12 -18.27
C ASP A 240 -21.33 -1.22 -17.11
N ALA A 241 -21.51 -0.12 -16.37
CA ALA A 241 -22.52 -0.05 -15.34
C ALA A 241 -23.94 -0.16 -15.93
N ALA A 242 -24.80 -0.92 -15.26
CA ALA A 242 -26.19 -1.02 -15.65
C ALA A 242 -26.94 0.32 -15.43
N THR A 243 -27.85 0.63 -16.33
CA THR A 243 -28.74 1.80 -16.13
C THR A 243 -29.88 1.38 -15.19
N PRO A 244 -30.09 2.10 -14.07
CA PRO A 244 -31.19 1.83 -13.14
C PRO A 244 -32.57 1.94 -13.80
N ALA A 245 -33.53 1.13 -13.36
CA ALA A 245 -34.91 1.20 -13.83
C ALA A 245 -35.55 2.55 -13.49
N ALA A 246 -36.29 3.13 -14.43
CA ALA A 246 -36.94 4.42 -14.21
C ALA A 246 -37.93 4.39 -13.03
N GLY A 247 -37.98 5.46 -12.25
CA GLY A 247 -38.86 5.58 -11.09
C GLY A 247 -38.37 4.94 -9.80
N THR A 248 -37.14 4.39 -9.81
CA THR A 248 -36.47 3.86 -8.60
C THR A 248 -35.61 4.91 -7.91
N ASP A 249 -35.31 4.71 -6.62
CA ASP A 249 -34.35 5.55 -5.89
C ASP A 249 -32.96 5.53 -6.52
N ALA A 250 -32.55 4.40 -7.08
CA ALA A 250 -31.30 4.30 -7.83
C ALA A 250 -31.28 5.19 -9.08
N ALA A 251 -32.40 5.30 -9.82
CA ALA A 251 -32.51 6.23 -10.95
C ALA A 251 -32.45 7.70 -10.51
N ALA A 252 -33.08 8.03 -9.39
CA ALA A 252 -32.96 9.35 -8.78
C ALA A 252 -31.53 9.63 -8.30
N GLY A 253 -30.85 8.64 -7.71
CA GLY A 253 -29.44 8.69 -7.30
C GLY A 253 -28.47 8.88 -8.47
N LEU A 254 -28.73 8.25 -9.63
CA LEU A 254 -28.00 8.52 -10.87
C LEU A 254 -28.10 9.99 -11.30
N ALA A 255 -29.27 10.61 -11.14
CA ALA A 255 -29.43 12.04 -11.43
C ALA A 255 -28.60 12.91 -10.47
N VAL A 256 -28.59 12.59 -9.17
CA VAL A 256 -27.70 13.24 -8.18
C VAL A 256 -26.23 13.04 -8.55
N PHE A 257 -25.82 11.82 -8.91
CA PHE A 257 -24.45 11.53 -9.34
C PHE A 257 -24.05 12.39 -10.54
N LYS A 258 -24.88 12.46 -11.57
CA LYS A 258 -24.62 13.28 -12.77
C LYS A 258 -24.45 14.76 -12.41
N ALA A 259 -25.26 15.28 -11.48
CA ALA A 259 -25.24 16.68 -11.11
C ALA A 259 -24.08 17.07 -10.18
N LYS A 260 -23.64 16.17 -9.28
CA LYS A 260 -22.73 16.49 -8.19
C LYS A 260 -21.37 15.78 -8.26
N CYS A 261 -21.30 14.58 -8.82
CA CYS A 261 -20.12 13.69 -8.70
C CYS A 261 -19.39 13.51 -10.05
N SER A 262 -20.12 13.57 -11.16
CA SER A 262 -19.61 13.23 -12.50
C SER A 262 -18.53 14.19 -13.01
N SER A 263 -18.35 15.37 -12.39
CA SER A 263 -17.22 16.26 -12.72
C SER A 263 -15.86 15.72 -12.31
N CYS A 264 -15.82 14.75 -11.36
CA CYS A 264 -14.59 14.17 -10.82
C CYS A 264 -14.55 12.65 -10.98
N HIS A 265 -15.66 11.95 -10.75
CA HIS A 265 -15.75 10.49 -10.83
C HIS A 265 -16.30 10.03 -12.19
N GLN A 266 -15.70 8.94 -12.68
CA GLN A 266 -16.16 8.23 -13.88
C GLN A 266 -16.97 7.00 -13.47
N ILE A 267 -18.00 6.70 -14.25
CA ILE A 267 -18.71 5.42 -14.30
C ILE A 267 -18.84 5.06 -15.78
N ASN A 268 -18.29 3.92 -16.19
CA ASN A 268 -18.36 3.44 -17.57
C ASN A 268 -19.81 3.16 -17.95
N GLY A 269 -20.19 3.48 -19.18
CA GLY A 269 -21.57 3.33 -19.67
C GLY A 269 -22.52 4.47 -19.23
N VAL A 270 -22.03 5.43 -18.43
CA VAL A 270 -22.83 6.59 -17.99
C VAL A 270 -22.27 7.87 -18.60
N ASP A 271 -23.08 8.53 -19.41
CA ASP A 271 -22.76 9.84 -19.97
C ASP A 271 -23.04 10.95 -18.95
N GLN A 272 -22.10 11.88 -18.85
CA GLN A 272 -22.27 13.07 -17.99
C GLN A 272 -23.35 14.01 -18.54
N VAL A 273 -23.36 14.18 -19.86
CA VAL A 273 -24.33 14.96 -20.61
C VAL A 273 -24.84 14.09 -21.75
N GLU A 274 -26.15 14.06 -21.98
CA GLU A 274 -26.76 13.26 -23.02
C GLU A 274 -26.04 13.44 -24.37
N GLY A 275 -25.63 12.32 -25.00
CA GLY A 275 -24.91 12.27 -26.26
C GLY A 275 -23.44 12.72 -26.24
N LYS A 276 -22.85 12.94 -25.07
CA LYS A 276 -21.40 13.15 -24.91
C LYS A 276 -20.83 12.04 -24.07
N SER A 277 -19.77 11.42 -24.61
CA SER A 277 -19.09 10.31 -23.92
C SER A 277 -18.71 10.68 -22.48
N ALA A 278 -18.71 9.63 -21.64
CA ALA A 278 -18.38 9.69 -20.23
C ALA A 278 -17.19 10.60 -19.94
N LEU A 279 -17.22 11.22 -18.79
CA LEU A 279 -16.09 11.95 -18.22
C LEU A 279 -14.80 11.17 -18.32
N VAL A 280 -13.87 11.74 -19.03
CA VAL A 280 -12.47 11.26 -19.07
C VAL A 280 -11.68 11.85 -17.88
N SER A 281 -12.35 12.41 -16.88
CA SER A 281 -11.71 12.99 -15.72
C SER A 281 -11.09 11.88 -14.87
N LYS A 282 -9.77 11.84 -14.84
CA LYS A 282 -9.00 10.94 -13.97
C LYS A 282 -8.67 11.63 -12.62
N HIS A 283 -9.48 12.61 -12.18
CA HIS A 283 -9.26 13.36 -10.94
C HIS A 283 -9.67 12.60 -9.69
N ALA A 284 -10.62 11.68 -9.81
CA ALA A 284 -11.12 10.86 -8.72
C ALA A 284 -11.26 9.39 -9.17
N PRO A 285 -11.42 8.44 -8.24
CA PRO A 285 -11.60 7.04 -8.56
C PRO A 285 -12.73 6.77 -9.55
N ASN A 286 -12.48 5.86 -10.52
CA ASN A 286 -13.54 5.26 -11.30
C ASN A 286 -14.44 4.43 -10.39
N LEU A 287 -15.76 4.63 -10.42
CA LEU A 287 -16.73 3.99 -9.52
C LEU A 287 -17.56 2.89 -10.20
N THR A 288 -17.30 2.53 -11.46
CA THR A 288 -18.08 1.55 -12.24
C THR A 288 -18.35 0.26 -11.48
N HIS A 289 -17.34 -0.23 -10.75
CA HIS A 289 -17.40 -1.47 -9.97
C HIS A 289 -17.08 -1.20 -8.49
N LEU A 290 -17.76 -0.20 -7.93
CA LEU A 290 -17.56 0.18 -6.52
C LEU A 290 -17.86 -0.98 -5.57
N MET A 291 -18.95 -1.71 -5.81
CA MET A 291 -19.43 -2.76 -4.91
C MET A 291 -18.58 -4.04 -4.94
N ASP A 292 -17.73 -4.21 -5.96
CA ASP A 292 -16.73 -5.29 -6.00
C ASP A 292 -15.56 -5.08 -5.01
N ARG A 293 -15.34 -3.82 -4.58
CA ARG A 293 -14.25 -3.46 -3.68
C ARG A 293 -14.59 -3.76 -2.23
N LYS A 294 -13.60 -4.20 -1.47
CA LYS A 294 -13.75 -4.42 -0.02
C LYS A 294 -13.53 -3.16 0.79
N VAL A 295 -12.76 -2.21 0.22
CA VAL A 295 -12.41 -0.94 0.87
C VAL A 295 -12.57 0.24 -0.07
N PHE A 296 -12.77 1.43 0.51
CA PHE A 296 -12.85 2.69 -0.23
C PHE A 296 -12.08 3.83 0.48
N ALA A 297 -12.13 5.06 -0.05
CA ALA A 297 -11.48 6.25 0.51
C ALA A 297 -10.01 5.98 0.88
N SER A 298 -9.15 5.77 -0.15
CA SER A 298 -7.72 5.47 0.03
C SER A 298 -7.46 4.15 0.79
N ALA A 299 -8.34 3.16 0.63
CA ALA A 299 -8.33 1.90 1.37
C ALA A 299 -8.37 2.06 2.91
N GLN A 300 -8.99 3.14 3.39
CA GLN A 300 -9.11 3.42 4.83
C GLN A 300 -10.36 2.81 5.45
N PHE A 301 -11.47 2.79 4.71
CA PHE A 301 -12.74 2.35 5.25
C PHE A 301 -13.22 1.06 4.59
N PRO A 302 -13.73 0.10 5.38
CA PRO A 302 -14.33 -1.10 4.83
C PRO A 302 -15.68 -0.77 4.19
N LEU A 303 -15.87 -1.20 2.94
CA LEU A 303 -17.16 -1.15 2.25
C LEU A 303 -18.05 -2.32 2.67
N TRP A 304 -17.42 -3.43 3.05
CA TRP A 304 -18.06 -4.64 3.53
C TRP A 304 -17.50 -5.02 4.89
N VAL A 305 -18.36 -5.43 5.82
CA VAL A 305 -17.97 -5.87 7.16
C VAL A 305 -18.51 -7.27 7.43
N PRO A 306 -17.76 -8.17 8.07
CA PRO A 306 -18.27 -9.48 8.42
C PRO A 306 -19.32 -9.38 9.54
N ASN A 307 -20.44 -10.06 9.38
CA ASN A 307 -21.42 -10.26 10.42
C ASN A 307 -21.07 -11.45 11.35
N ALA A 308 -21.92 -11.77 12.29
CA ALA A 308 -21.71 -12.87 13.24
C ALA A 308 -21.54 -14.25 12.57
N ASP A 309 -22.11 -14.46 11.39
CA ASP A 309 -22.04 -15.69 10.61
C ASP A 309 -20.86 -15.70 9.63
N GLY A 310 -20.02 -14.65 9.65
CA GLY A 310 -18.87 -14.49 8.75
C GLY A 310 -19.22 -14.09 7.32
N LYS A 311 -20.50 -13.78 7.04
CA LYS A 311 -20.92 -13.20 5.77
C LYS A 311 -20.63 -11.71 5.73
N LEU A 312 -20.30 -11.20 4.56
CA LEU A 312 -20.05 -9.77 4.36
C LEU A 312 -21.37 -9.01 4.22
N GLU A 313 -21.54 -7.98 5.04
CA GLU A 313 -22.65 -7.04 4.96
C GLU A 313 -22.15 -5.68 4.48
N PHE A 314 -22.94 -5.02 3.64
CA PHE A 314 -22.63 -3.71 3.13
C PHE A 314 -22.61 -2.67 4.26
N ASN A 315 -21.50 -1.94 4.37
CA ASN A 315 -21.30 -0.92 5.40
C ASN A 315 -21.88 0.43 4.97
N ARG A 316 -23.21 0.44 4.78
CA ARG A 316 -23.97 1.62 4.34
C ARG A 316 -23.67 2.85 5.18
N ASN A 317 -23.68 2.72 6.50
CA ASN A 317 -23.44 3.84 7.43
C ASN A 317 -22.08 4.52 7.18
N GLN A 318 -21.04 3.74 6.88
CA GLN A 318 -19.72 4.29 6.61
C GLN A 318 -19.68 5.04 5.27
N LEU A 319 -20.37 4.54 4.25
CA LEU A 319 -20.47 5.22 2.96
C LEU A 319 -21.27 6.51 3.07
N GLU A 320 -22.40 6.50 3.78
CA GLU A 320 -23.19 7.70 4.06
C GLU A 320 -22.40 8.76 4.84
N ALA A 321 -21.66 8.32 5.88
CA ALA A 321 -20.79 9.22 6.64
C ALA A 321 -19.72 9.88 5.73
N TRP A 322 -19.15 9.10 4.81
CA TRP A 322 -18.22 9.61 3.81
C TRP A 322 -18.85 10.63 2.87
N LEU A 323 -20.04 10.33 2.34
CA LEU A 323 -20.76 11.25 1.43
C LEU A 323 -21.19 12.54 2.11
N ARG A 324 -21.48 12.48 3.42
CA ARG A 324 -21.90 13.63 4.22
C ARG A 324 -20.78 14.64 4.43
N ASP A 325 -19.59 14.18 4.82
CA ASP A 325 -18.43 15.06 5.05
C ASP A 325 -17.09 14.33 4.93
N PRO A 326 -16.59 14.13 3.69
CA PRO A 326 -15.31 13.45 3.49
C PRO A 326 -14.13 14.10 4.24
N PRO A 327 -13.98 15.46 4.27
CA PRO A 327 -12.89 16.11 4.99
C PRO A 327 -12.89 15.90 6.50
N ALA A 328 -14.05 15.65 7.12
CA ALA A 328 -14.14 15.33 8.54
C ALA A 328 -13.58 13.93 8.87
N LEU A 329 -13.62 13.01 7.92
CA LEU A 329 -13.15 11.63 8.10
C LEU A 329 -11.68 11.45 7.71
N LEU A 330 -11.25 12.12 6.64
CA LEU A 330 -9.85 12.11 6.19
C LEU A 330 -9.39 13.54 5.92
N ALA A 331 -8.27 13.91 6.52
CA ALA A 331 -7.66 15.21 6.29
C ALA A 331 -7.35 15.41 4.80
N MET A 332 -7.92 16.46 4.22
CA MET A 332 -7.82 16.80 2.81
C MET A 332 -7.46 18.27 2.66
N ALA A 333 -7.06 18.69 1.47
CA ALA A 333 -6.76 20.06 1.13
C ALA A 333 -7.74 20.59 0.04
N PRO A 334 -9.01 20.86 0.39
CA PRO A 334 -10.03 21.27 -0.57
C PRO A 334 -9.72 22.63 -1.23
N ASP A 335 -9.07 23.53 -0.49
CA ASP A 335 -8.55 24.82 -0.95
C ASP A 335 -7.54 24.66 -2.10
N GLN A 336 -6.79 23.54 -2.11
CA GLN A 336 -5.86 23.15 -3.18
C GLN A 336 -6.52 22.22 -4.22
N LYS A 337 -7.83 21.97 -4.12
CA LYS A 337 -8.58 21.01 -4.95
C LYS A 337 -8.02 19.59 -4.87
N ARG A 338 -7.60 19.17 -3.67
CA ARG A 338 -7.10 17.84 -3.38
C ARG A 338 -7.99 17.12 -2.37
N GLY A 339 -8.30 15.86 -2.67
CA GLY A 339 -9.28 15.08 -1.93
C GLY A 339 -10.72 15.35 -2.36
N MET A 340 -11.67 14.63 -1.77
CA MET A 340 -13.11 14.79 -2.03
C MET A 340 -13.65 15.91 -1.13
N PRO A 341 -14.17 17.02 -1.69
CA PRO A 341 -14.72 18.10 -0.88
C PRO A 341 -16.07 17.71 -0.27
N ASN A 342 -16.49 18.46 0.76
CA ASN A 342 -17.88 18.43 1.21
C ASN A 342 -18.77 19.09 0.16
N LEU A 343 -19.69 18.33 -0.41
CA LEU A 343 -20.60 18.76 -1.48
C LEU A 343 -21.92 19.32 -0.94
N ALA A 344 -22.09 19.41 0.38
CA ALA A 344 -23.30 19.84 1.07
C ALA A 344 -24.54 19.08 0.56
N LEU A 345 -24.46 17.76 0.46
CA LEU A 345 -25.56 16.89 0.06
C LEU A 345 -26.62 16.88 1.15
N SER A 346 -27.90 16.89 0.77
CA SER A 346 -29.00 16.62 1.69
C SER A 346 -29.04 15.13 2.06
N GLU A 347 -29.67 14.78 3.19
CA GLU A 347 -29.83 13.36 3.56
C GLU A 347 -30.62 12.58 2.49
N ASP A 348 -31.64 13.22 1.86
CA ASP A 348 -32.39 12.64 0.75
C ASP A 348 -31.52 12.39 -0.49
N ASP A 349 -30.59 13.32 -0.82
CA ASP A 349 -29.60 13.09 -1.90
C ASP A 349 -28.64 11.96 -1.55
N ILE A 350 -28.20 11.85 -0.29
CA ILE A 350 -27.31 10.79 0.18
C ILE A 350 -27.99 9.43 0.06
N ASP A 351 -29.23 9.29 0.53
CA ASP A 351 -30.00 8.05 0.45
C ASP A 351 -30.18 7.57 -1.01
N LYS A 352 -30.59 8.48 -1.89
CA LYS A 352 -30.73 8.20 -3.33
C LYS A 352 -29.39 7.83 -3.97
N LEU A 353 -28.33 8.59 -3.64
CA LEU A 353 -27.00 8.35 -4.17
C LEU A 353 -26.47 6.99 -3.73
N VAL A 354 -26.64 6.60 -2.46
CA VAL A 354 -26.23 5.28 -1.97
C VAL A 354 -27.02 4.18 -2.69
N SER A 355 -28.33 4.34 -2.87
CA SER A 355 -29.18 3.40 -3.63
C SER A 355 -28.67 3.20 -5.07
N TYR A 356 -28.12 4.24 -5.70
CA TYR A 356 -27.47 4.12 -6.99
C TYR A 356 -26.11 3.43 -6.89
N LEU A 357 -25.25 3.83 -5.95
CA LEU A 357 -23.92 3.28 -5.79
C LEU A 357 -23.95 1.77 -5.47
N GLU A 358 -24.97 1.29 -4.78
CA GLU A 358 -25.22 -0.14 -4.52
C GLU A 358 -25.44 -0.97 -5.80
N THR A 359 -25.79 -0.34 -6.93
CA THR A 359 -25.97 -1.02 -8.22
C THR A 359 -24.66 -1.15 -9.03
N LEU A 360 -23.55 -0.58 -8.54
CA LEU A 360 -22.32 -0.44 -9.31
C LEU A 360 -21.38 -1.63 -9.12
N GLY A 361 -21.54 -2.64 -9.95
CA GLY A 361 -20.68 -3.81 -10.06
C GLY A 361 -21.19 -5.03 -9.30
N PRO A 362 -20.49 -6.15 -9.43
CA PRO A 362 -20.80 -7.35 -8.68
C PRO A 362 -20.51 -7.13 -7.19
N ILE A 363 -21.19 -7.88 -6.35
CA ILE A 363 -20.89 -7.95 -4.92
C ILE A 363 -19.96 -9.13 -4.63
N PRO A 364 -19.15 -9.10 -3.55
CA PRO A 364 -18.32 -10.24 -3.16
C PRO A 364 -19.14 -11.52 -3.01
N SER A 365 -18.59 -12.67 -3.41
CA SER A 365 -19.32 -13.95 -3.46
C SER A 365 -19.89 -14.42 -2.13
N ASN A 366 -19.32 -13.97 -1.00
CA ASN A 366 -19.79 -14.26 0.36
C ASN A 366 -20.58 -13.10 0.99
N ALA A 367 -20.93 -12.08 0.19
CA ALA A 367 -21.71 -10.94 0.67
C ALA A 367 -23.22 -11.21 0.67
N ILE A 368 -23.93 -10.55 1.58
CA ILE A 368 -25.39 -10.47 1.59
C ILE A 368 -25.76 -9.28 0.68
N PRO A 369 -26.61 -9.49 -0.33
CA PRO A 369 -27.06 -8.38 -1.18
C PRO A 369 -27.68 -7.24 -0.34
N PRO A 370 -27.40 -5.97 -0.67
CA PRO A 370 -28.07 -4.84 -0.02
C PRO A 370 -29.58 -4.93 -0.16
N SER A 371 -30.31 -4.49 0.87
CA SER A 371 -31.78 -4.48 0.87
C SER A 371 -32.27 -3.37 -0.07
N GLY A 372 -32.49 -3.69 -1.33
CA GLY A 372 -32.97 -2.73 -2.33
C GLY A 372 -32.41 -2.95 -3.74
N SER A 373 -31.54 -3.93 -3.91
CA SER A 373 -30.99 -4.35 -5.23
C SER A 373 -31.86 -5.36 -5.94
#